data_8a205246a0b7972f5ba134c77b116c0d
#
_entry.id   8a205246a0b7972f5ba134c77b116c0d
#
_cell.length_a   1.000
_cell.length_b   1.000
_cell.length_c   1.000
_cell.angle_alpha   90.00
_cell.angle_beta   90.00
_cell.angle_gamma   90.00
#
_symmetry.space_group_name_H-M   'P 1'
#
loop_
_entity.id
_entity.type
_entity.pdbx_description
1 polymer ?
#
loop_
_entity_poly.entity_id
_entity_poly.type
_entity_poly.pdbx_seq_one_letter_code
_entity_poly.pdbx_strand_id
1 'polypeptide(L)'
;FDHSYSLWQKEPPDFKTFVYRYNRRVAEIPVSPSAEGYALLFTYVIDKILRHTERVNGEGNIQLHAVRVHETATGYAEAFQEDLKLARFRLKDIHFSEGIVAEWKSTDWWDKLLEV
;
A
#
# COMPACT_ATOMS: atom_id res chain seq x y z
N PHE A 1 6.52 -3.89 -0.96
CA PHE A 1 6.36 -4.14 0.48
C PHE A 1 7.14 -5.37 0.97
N ASP A 2 7.42 -6.31 0.10
CA ASP A 2 8.14 -7.52 0.47
C ASP A 2 9.58 -7.19 0.90
N HIS A 3 10.02 -7.77 2.02
CA HIS A 3 11.33 -7.53 2.61
C HIS A 3 11.63 -6.05 2.87
N SER A 4 10.60 -5.27 3.19
CA SER A 4 10.75 -3.85 3.54
C SER A 4 10.29 -3.61 4.97
N TYR A 5 10.74 -2.51 5.55
CA TYR A 5 10.21 -2.03 6.82
C TYR A 5 8.99 -1.16 6.55
N SER A 6 7.87 -1.50 7.16
CA SER A 6 6.65 -0.68 7.08
C SER A 6 6.65 0.32 8.23
N LEU A 7 6.85 1.59 7.90
CA LEU A 7 6.97 2.67 8.86
C LEU A 7 5.66 3.48 8.90
N TRP A 8 5.08 3.59 10.09
CA TRP A 8 3.89 4.41 10.27
C TRP A 8 4.24 5.90 10.22
N GLN A 9 3.52 6.66 9.43
CA GLN A 9 3.78 8.09 9.26
C GLN A 9 3.67 8.90 10.55
N LYS A 10 2.92 8.41 11.53
CA LYS A 10 2.74 9.09 12.83
C LYS A 10 3.81 8.75 13.86
N GLU A 11 4.81 7.95 13.51
CA GLU A 11 5.93 7.69 14.40
C GLU A 11 6.74 8.96 14.65
N PRO A 12 7.39 9.09 15.83
CA PRO A 12 8.22 10.25 16.13
C PRO A 12 9.34 10.46 15.11
N PRO A 13 9.71 11.71 14.80
CA PRO A 13 10.74 12.00 13.78
C PRO A 13 12.09 11.35 14.05
N ASP A 14 12.52 11.25 15.29
CA ASP A 14 13.78 10.60 15.65
C ASP A 14 13.74 9.11 15.38
N PHE A 15 12.60 8.45 15.63
CA PHE A 15 12.42 7.04 15.28
C PHE A 15 12.43 6.84 13.77
N LYS A 16 11.77 7.70 13.01
CA LYS A 16 11.80 7.65 11.55
C LYS A 16 13.22 7.77 11.02
N THR A 17 13.99 8.72 11.52
CA THR A 17 15.39 8.89 11.13
C THR A 17 16.20 7.64 11.41
N PHE A 18 15.98 7.01 12.57
CA PHE A 18 16.64 5.76 12.92
C PHE A 18 16.31 4.65 11.92
N VAL A 19 15.02 4.49 11.57
CA VAL A 19 14.58 3.45 10.64
C VAL A 19 15.22 3.64 9.27
N TYR A 20 15.20 4.86 8.73
CA TYR A 20 15.81 5.15 7.43
C TYR A 20 17.32 4.94 7.44
N ARG A 21 17.97 5.23 8.55
CA ARG A 21 19.43 5.07 8.68
C ARG A 21 19.87 3.62 8.57
N TYR A 22 19.09 2.71 9.13
CA TYR A 22 19.47 1.29 9.25
C TYR A 22 18.72 0.38 8.29
N ASN A 23 17.83 0.90 7.47
CA ASN A 23 17.06 0.11 6.51
C ASN A 23 17.07 0.78 5.15
N ARG A 24 17.52 0.03 4.15
CA ARG A 24 17.52 0.51 2.77
C ARG A 24 16.10 0.53 2.18
N ARG A 25 15.27 -0.42 2.56
CA ARG A 25 13.93 -0.62 2.01
C ARG A 25 12.89 -0.24 3.05
N VAL A 26 12.33 0.94 2.91
CA VAL A 26 11.31 1.47 3.82
C VAL A 26 10.09 1.91 3.01
N ALA A 27 8.92 1.44 3.40
CA ALA A 27 7.64 1.96 2.92
C ALA A 27 6.98 2.72 4.07
N GLU A 28 6.88 4.03 3.92
CA GLU A 28 6.23 4.89 4.91
C GLU A 28 4.74 4.94 4.57
N ILE A 29 3.89 4.46 5.48
CA ILE A 29 2.48 4.23 5.21
C ILE A 29 1.58 5.07 6.12
N PRO A 30 0.39 5.47 5.62
CA PRO A 30 -0.55 6.32 6.37
C PRO A 30 -1.42 5.57 7.38
N VAL A 31 -1.21 4.27 7.52
CA VAL A 31 -1.94 3.42 8.48
C VAL A 31 -0.95 2.72 9.39
N SER A 32 -1.41 2.31 10.57
CA SER A 32 -0.58 1.50 11.45
C SER A 32 -0.26 0.16 10.78
N PRO A 33 1.00 -0.35 10.86
CA PRO A 33 1.39 -1.62 10.24
C PRO A 33 0.85 -2.82 11.03
N SER A 34 -0.45 -3.00 10.97
CA SER A 34 -1.20 -4.10 11.57
C SER A 34 -1.93 -4.87 10.46
N ALA A 35 -2.46 -6.05 10.77
CA ALA A 35 -3.23 -6.80 9.78
C ALA A 35 -4.41 -6.00 9.26
N GLU A 36 -5.11 -5.26 10.14
CA GLU A 36 -6.23 -4.40 9.77
C GLU A 36 -5.77 -3.25 8.86
N GLY A 37 -4.68 -2.58 9.22
CA GLY A 37 -4.11 -1.49 8.43
C GLY A 37 -3.69 -1.98 7.05
N TYR A 38 -3.01 -3.11 6.98
CA TYR A 38 -2.59 -3.71 5.71
C TYR A 38 -3.77 -4.16 4.86
N ALA A 39 -4.80 -4.75 5.46
CA ALA A 39 -5.97 -5.19 4.71
C ALA A 39 -6.63 -4.00 4.00
N LEU A 40 -6.79 -2.88 4.71
CA LEU A 40 -7.36 -1.66 4.11
C LEU A 40 -6.44 -1.05 3.07
N LEU A 41 -5.15 -0.95 3.37
CA LEU A 41 -4.15 -0.39 2.45
C LEU A 41 -4.07 -1.19 1.15
N PHE A 42 -3.97 -2.51 1.24
CA PHE A 42 -3.88 -3.38 0.06
C PHE A 42 -5.18 -3.40 -0.72
N THR A 43 -6.32 -3.32 -0.06
CA THR A 43 -7.61 -3.17 -0.74
C THR A 43 -7.60 -1.93 -1.62
N TYR A 44 -7.11 -0.83 -1.10
CA TYR A 44 -7.03 0.43 -1.85
C TYR A 44 -6.06 0.32 -3.04
N VAL A 45 -4.87 -0.24 -2.81
CA VAL A 45 -3.86 -0.40 -3.86
C VAL A 45 -4.38 -1.32 -4.97
N ILE A 46 -4.94 -2.46 -4.61
CA ILE A 46 -5.44 -3.45 -5.58
C ILE A 46 -6.62 -2.87 -6.37
N ASP A 47 -7.54 -2.16 -5.69
CA ASP A 47 -8.65 -1.50 -6.37
C ASP A 47 -8.14 -0.52 -7.44
N LYS A 48 -7.11 0.27 -7.11
CA LYS A 48 -6.49 1.18 -8.07
C LYS A 48 -5.84 0.44 -9.24
N ILE A 49 -5.15 -0.65 -8.97
CA ILE A 49 -4.50 -1.46 -10.02
C ILE A 49 -5.56 -2.02 -10.97
N LEU A 50 -6.66 -2.54 -10.46
CA LEU A 50 -7.75 -3.07 -11.29
C LEU A 50 -8.38 -1.98 -12.15
N ARG A 51 -8.62 -0.80 -11.60
CA ARG A 51 -9.15 0.34 -12.35
C ARG A 51 -8.19 0.80 -13.44
N HIS A 52 -6.90 0.82 -13.15
CA HIS A 52 -5.88 1.17 -14.13
C HIS A 52 -5.85 0.16 -15.28
N THR A 53 -5.90 -1.13 -14.96
CA THR A 53 -5.94 -2.23 -15.96
C THR A 53 -7.17 -2.11 -16.84
N GLU A 54 -8.33 -1.88 -16.28
CA GLU A 54 -9.56 -1.67 -17.03
C GLU A 54 -9.43 -0.50 -18.00
N ARG A 55 -8.89 0.64 -17.53
CA ARG A 55 -8.73 1.83 -18.34
C ARG A 55 -7.76 1.65 -19.50
N VAL A 56 -6.66 0.92 -19.28
CA VAL A 56 -5.60 0.73 -20.28
C VAL A 56 -5.95 -0.37 -21.27
N ASN A 57 -6.51 -1.49 -20.80
CA ASN A 57 -6.75 -2.68 -21.59
C ASN A 57 -8.19 -2.83 -22.05
N GLY A 58 -9.10 -1.98 -21.60
CA GLY A 58 -10.52 -2.07 -21.93
C GLY A 58 -11.23 -3.27 -21.30
N GLU A 59 -10.62 -3.89 -20.31
CA GLU A 59 -11.20 -5.01 -19.57
C GLU A 59 -12.14 -4.48 -18.49
N GLY A 60 -13.44 -4.51 -18.75
CA GLY A 60 -14.46 -4.18 -17.76
C GLY A 60 -14.91 -5.40 -16.98
N ASN A 61 -15.71 -5.18 -15.95
CA ASN A 61 -16.41 -6.20 -15.15
C ASN A 61 -15.58 -6.94 -14.11
N ILE A 62 -14.31 -6.61 -13.92
CA ILE A 62 -13.53 -7.15 -12.83
C ILE A 62 -13.55 -6.13 -11.68
N GLN A 63 -14.08 -6.54 -10.54
CA GLN A 63 -14.17 -5.69 -9.35
C GLN A 63 -13.57 -6.41 -8.15
N LEU A 64 -12.83 -5.67 -7.35
CA LEU A 64 -12.33 -6.18 -6.09
C LEU A 64 -13.50 -6.30 -5.10
N HIS A 65 -13.61 -7.45 -4.45
CA HIS A 65 -14.60 -7.66 -3.39
C HIS A 65 -13.99 -7.40 -2.01
N ALA A 66 -12.88 -8.08 -1.71
CA ALA A 66 -12.25 -8.00 -0.40
C ALA A 66 -10.79 -8.42 -0.47
N VAL A 67 -10.00 -8.00 0.53
CA VAL A 67 -8.62 -8.45 0.75
C VAL A 67 -8.52 -8.95 2.19
N ARG A 68 -7.95 -10.14 2.35
CA ARG A 68 -7.73 -10.74 3.65
C ARG A 68 -6.22 -10.83 3.92
N VAL A 69 -5.80 -10.33 5.06
CA VAL A 69 -4.41 -10.39 5.50
C VAL A 69 -4.30 -11.30 6.71
N HIS A 70 -3.53 -12.37 6.58
CA HIS A 70 -3.33 -13.34 7.66
C HIS A 70 -2.07 -12.98 8.46
N GLU A 71 -2.20 -12.89 9.77
CA GLU A 71 -1.05 -12.80 10.67
C GLU A 71 -0.54 -14.20 11.03
N THR A 72 -1.49 -15.13 11.19
CA THR A 72 -1.23 -16.52 11.50
C THR A 72 -2.15 -17.38 10.64
N ALA A 73 -2.02 -18.72 10.74
CA ALA A 73 -2.88 -19.63 9.98
C ALA A 73 -4.37 -19.46 10.29
N THR A 74 -4.72 -19.01 11.51
CA THR A 74 -6.10 -18.86 11.95
C THR A 74 -6.52 -17.44 12.25
N GLY A 75 -5.56 -16.50 12.42
CA GLY A 75 -5.83 -15.09 12.68
C GLY A 75 -5.68 -14.24 11.41
N TYR A 76 -6.70 -13.45 11.11
CA TYR A 76 -6.66 -12.59 9.93
C TYR A 76 -7.51 -11.32 10.13
N ALA A 77 -7.24 -10.33 9.28
CA ALA A 77 -8.09 -9.17 9.10
C ALA A 77 -8.56 -9.12 7.65
N GLU A 78 -9.74 -8.58 7.42
CA GLU A 78 -10.33 -8.50 6.10
C GLU A 78 -10.91 -7.11 5.86
N ALA A 79 -10.65 -6.55 4.69
CA ALA A 79 -11.25 -5.29 4.27
C ALA A 79 -12.01 -5.52 2.97
N PHE A 80 -13.15 -4.86 2.85
CA PHE A 80 -14.00 -4.95 1.66
C PHE A 80 -13.85 -3.70 0.81
N GLN A 81 -14.13 -3.83 -0.48
CA GLN A 81 -14.05 -2.70 -1.41
C GLN A 81 -14.87 -1.50 -0.93
N GLU A 82 -16.04 -1.74 -0.36
CA GLU A 82 -16.90 -0.68 0.18
C GLU A 82 -16.29 0.08 1.37
N ASP A 83 -15.34 -0.53 2.09
CA ASP A 83 -14.66 0.12 3.20
C ASP A 83 -13.78 1.28 2.74
N LEU A 84 -13.43 1.33 1.46
CA LEU A 84 -12.64 2.42 0.89
C LEU A 84 -13.36 3.76 0.97
N LYS A 85 -14.68 3.78 1.06
CA LYS A 85 -15.47 5.00 1.24
C LYS A 85 -15.20 5.65 2.59
N LEU A 86 -14.75 4.87 3.56
CA LEU A 86 -14.44 5.33 4.91
C LEU A 86 -12.95 5.61 5.10
N ALA A 87 -12.13 5.30 4.12
CA ALA A 87 -10.68 5.51 4.21
C ALA A 87 -10.36 7.01 4.28
N ARG A 88 -9.60 7.39 5.31
CA ARG A 88 -9.22 8.79 5.56
C ARG A 88 -7.82 9.12 5.07
N PHE A 89 -7.21 8.22 4.32
CA PHE A 89 -5.89 8.41 3.75
C PHE A 89 -5.98 8.25 2.23
N ARG A 90 -4.93 8.71 1.54
CA ARG A 90 -4.81 8.59 0.10
C ARG A 90 -3.57 7.77 -0.24
N LEU A 91 -3.62 7.04 -1.36
CA LEU A 91 -2.47 6.25 -1.79
C LEU A 91 -1.23 7.10 -2.05
N LYS A 92 -1.39 8.35 -2.46
CA LYS A 92 -0.27 9.27 -2.65
C LYS A 92 0.48 9.60 -1.36
N ASP A 93 -0.11 9.29 -0.21
CA ASP A 93 0.53 9.50 1.09
C ASP A 93 1.56 8.42 1.41
N ILE A 94 1.59 7.32 0.64
CA ILE A 94 2.61 6.29 0.78
C ILE A 94 3.93 6.80 0.20
N HIS A 95 4.98 6.73 1.01
CA HIS A 95 6.33 7.10 0.57
C HIS A 95 7.23 5.87 0.53
N PHE A 96 7.83 5.62 -0.62
CA PHE A 96 8.79 4.53 -0.80
C PHE A 96 10.21 5.09 -0.77
N SER A 97 11.10 4.44 0.00
CA SER A 97 12.51 4.84 0.06
C SER A 97 13.21 4.64 -1.29
N GLU A 98 14.32 5.33 -1.49
CA GLU A 98 15.12 5.19 -2.71
C GLU A 98 15.56 3.76 -2.95
N GLY A 99 15.83 2.99 -1.90
CA GLY A 99 16.22 1.59 -2.02
C GLY A 99 15.13 0.71 -2.62
N ILE A 100 13.86 1.06 -2.41
CA ILE A 100 12.74 0.38 -3.06
C ILE A 100 12.57 0.86 -4.50
N VAL A 101 12.53 2.18 -4.70
CA VAL A 101 12.31 2.78 -6.02
C VAL A 101 13.37 2.34 -7.03
N ALA A 102 14.63 2.21 -6.59
CA ALA A 102 15.73 1.79 -7.44
C ALA A 102 15.57 0.39 -8.04
N GLU A 103 14.72 -0.44 -7.44
CA GLU A 103 14.46 -1.81 -7.91
C GLU A 103 13.31 -1.88 -8.92
N TRP A 104 12.57 -0.80 -9.13
CA TRP A 104 11.45 -0.79 -10.05
C TRP A 104 11.93 -0.79 -11.50
N LYS A 105 11.32 -1.64 -12.33
CA LYS A 105 11.63 -1.68 -13.77
C LYS A 105 11.15 -0.43 -14.50
N SER A 106 10.02 0.13 -14.05
CA SER A 106 9.49 1.40 -14.53
C SER A 106 9.38 2.32 -13.33
N THR A 107 10.15 3.41 -13.31
CA THR A 107 10.23 4.31 -12.15
C THR A 107 8.98 5.17 -11.96
N ASP A 108 8.15 5.28 -12.98
CA ASP A 108 6.95 6.12 -12.98
C ASP A 108 5.63 5.34 -12.84
N TRP A 109 5.69 4.02 -12.66
CA TRP A 109 4.47 3.19 -12.62
C TRP A 109 3.54 3.60 -11.48
N TRP A 110 4.11 3.98 -10.33
CA TRP A 110 3.33 4.40 -9.16
C TRP A 110 2.61 5.70 -9.44
N ASP A 111 3.29 6.67 -10.03
CA ASP A 111 2.70 7.97 -10.37
C ASP A 111 1.56 7.81 -11.38
N LYS A 112 1.75 6.95 -12.37
CA LYS A 112 0.68 6.64 -13.35
C LYS A 112 -0.52 5.97 -12.68
N LEU A 113 -0.28 5.10 -11.73
CA LEU A 113 -1.35 4.44 -10.98
C LEU A 113 -2.16 5.45 -10.18
N LEU A 114 -1.50 6.43 -9.56
CA LEU A 114 -2.16 7.45 -8.75
C LEU A 114 -3.05 8.39 -9.57
N GLU A 115 -2.84 8.48 -10.88
CA GLU A 115 -3.66 9.30 -11.78
C GLU A 115 -5.03 8.69 -12.10
N VAL A 116 -5.24 7.44 -11.78
CA VAL A 116 -6.49 6.71 -12.09
C VAL A 116 -7.63 7.15 -11.18
#